data_2398b11b4fc76f0acada42e2cef37984
#
_entry.id   2398b11b4fc76f0acada42e2cef37984
#
_cell.length_a   1.000
_cell.length_b   1.000
_cell.length_c   1.000
_cell.angle_alpha   90.00
_cell.angle_beta   90.00
_cell.angle_gamma   90.00
#
_symmetry.space_group_name_H-M   'P 1'
#
loop_
_entity.id
_entity.type
_entity.pdbx_description
1 polymer ?
#
loop_
_entity_poly.entity_id
_entity_poly.type
_entity_poly.pdbx_seq_one_letter_code
_entity_poly.pdbx_strand_id
1 'polypeptide(L)'
;MQNQEPSQLTIKICLLAGKLILQNGGETYRVEDTMNRIAYAYGIESSHSYVTPTGIIFATDGASQITRLVRISERSTNLLKVSMVNDISRKISKGELCAEDAYRQLKDLEEKSYEYRELYKVLAAAAASGCFLIMFDGKWSDFLTVFLIGGVGFLSFLMLHRLVPVKFFAEFLTAIIIGASSSLAVYLGLGGELDKIIIGSVMPLVPGLHITNAVRDLMAGHLVSGLSKGAEAFLTAFAIGAGIATVLSFY
;
A
#
# COMPACT_ATOMS: atom_id res chain seq x y z
N MET A 1 -23.32 -23.80 -28.67
CA MET A 1 -22.47 -23.36 -27.56
C MET A 1 -23.37 -23.33 -26.33
N GLN A 2 -23.18 -24.24 -25.37
CA GLN A 2 -23.97 -24.27 -24.15
C GLN A 2 -23.59 -23.07 -23.31
N ASN A 3 -24.53 -22.14 -23.08
CA ASN A 3 -24.41 -21.11 -22.04
C ASN A 3 -24.36 -21.84 -20.68
N GLN A 4 -23.17 -22.19 -20.23
CA GLN A 4 -22.98 -22.63 -18.84
C GLN A 4 -23.23 -21.41 -17.96
N GLU A 5 -24.18 -21.53 -17.03
CA GLU A 5 -24.39 -20.53 -15.99
C GLU A 5 -23.07 -20.26 -15.29
N PRO A 6 -22.67 -18.97 -15.07
CA PRO A 6 -21.42 -18.64 -14.41
C PRO A 6 -21.38 -19.33 -13.05
N SER A 7 -20.40 -20.21 -12.86
CA SER A 7 -20.27 -20.93 -11.60
C SER A 7 -20.11 -19.92 -10.46
N GLN A 8 -20.93 -20.05 -9.41
CA GLN A 8 -20.80 -19.20 -8.22
C GLN A 8 -19.37 -19.22 -7.65
N LEU A 9 -18.63 -20.30 -7.87
CA LEU A 9 -17.25 -20.45 -7.49
C LEU A 9 -16.33 -19.49 -8.30
N THR A 10 -16.56 -19.38 -9.62
CA THR A 10 -15.78 -18.45 -10.48
C THR A 10 -15.93 -17.00 -10.00
N ILE A 11 -17.16 -16.59 -9.69
CA ILE A 11 -17.39 -15.22 -9.16
C ILE A 11 -16.68 -15.01 -7.81
N LYS A 12 -16.69 -16.01 -6.92
CA LYS A 12 -15.95 -15.94 -5.65
C LYS A 12 -14.46 -15.83 -5.88
N ILE A 13 -13.88 -16.54 -6.86
CA ILE A 13 -12.46 -16.45 -7.21
C ILE A 13 -12.11 -15.05 -7.72
N CYS A 14 -12.91 -14.50 -8.65
CA CYS A 14 -12.72 -13.15 -9.17
C CYS A 14 -12.72 -12.11 -8.05
N LEU A 15 -13.74 -12.14 -7.20
CA LEU A 15 -13.88 -11.20 -6.08
C LEU A 15 -12.78 -11.35 -5.04
N LEU A 16 -12.37 -12.58 -4.72
CA LEU A 16 -11.30 -12.84 -3.76
C LEU A 16 -9.94 -12.37 -4.30
N ALA A 17 -9.64 -12.64 -5.57
CA ALA A 17 -8.43 -12.14 -6.22
C ALA A 17 -8.40 -10.61 -6.26
N GLY A 18 -9.49 -9.98 -6.69
CA GLY A 18 -9.63 -8.52 -6.71
C GLY A 18 -9.48 -7.90 -5.32
N LYS A 19 -10.15 -8.48 -4.31
CA LYS A 19 -10.04 -8.08 -2.92
C LYS A 19 -8.60 -8.13 -2.42
N LEU A 20 -7.91 -9.25 -2.64
CA LEU A 20 -6.52 -9.42 -2.20
C LEU A 20 -5.56 -8.42 -2.85
N ILE A 21 -5.71 -8.13 -4.15
CA ILE A 21 -4.88 -7.13 -4.83
C ILE A 21 -5.15 -5.74 -4.24
N LEU A 22 -6.43 -5.35 -4.12
CA LEU A 22 -6.81 -4.01 -3.66
C LEU A 22 -6.43 -3.76 -2.21
N GLN A 23 -6.67 -4.73 -1.33
CA GLN A 23 -6.31 -4.64 0.09
C GLN A 23 -4.82 -4.53 0.33
N ASN A 24 -3.99 -5.10 -0.56
CA ASN A 24 -2.55 -5.14 -0.41
C ASN A 24 -1.79 -4.09 -1.24
N GLY A 25 -2.49 -3.04 -1.69
CA GLY A 25 -1.87 -1.86 -2.30
C GLY A 25 -1.67 -1.95 -3.82
N GLY A 26 -2.42 -2.83 -4.50
CA GLY A 26 -2.42 -2.88 -5.97
C GLY A 26 -3.16 -1.72 -6.62
N GLU A 27 -2.83 -1.47 -7.88
CA GLU A 27 -3.48 -0.46 -8.72
C GLU A 27 -4.90 -0.90 -9.11
N THR A 28 -5.83 0.05 -9.21
CA THR A 28 -7.25 -0.20 -9.50
C THR A 28 -7.43 -0.90 -10.85
N TYR A 29 -6.76 -0.43 -11.91
CA TYR A 29 -6.83 -1.04 -13.22
C TYR A 29 -6.36 -2.51 -13.23
N ARG A 30 -5.36 -2.84 -12.39
CA ARG A 30 -4.86 -4.21 -12.25
C ARG A 30 -5.87 -5.13 -11.59
N VAL A 31 -6.63 -4.61 -10.63
CA VAL A 31 -7.73 -5.36 -9.99
C VAL A 31 -8.76 -5.74 -11.04
N GLU A 32 -9.24 -4.77 -11.83
CA GLU A 32 -10.24 -5.00 -12.87
C GLU A 32 -9.74 -5.96 -13.96
N ASP A 33 -8.53 -5.75 -14.48
CA ASP A 33 -7.90 -6.64 -15.47
C ASP A 33 -7.77 -8.06 -14.94
N THR A 34 -7.32 -8.23 -13.70
CA THR A 34 -7.18 -9.57 -13.09
C THR A 34 -8.53 -10.28 -12.94
N MET A 35 -9.55 -9.57 -12.47
CA MET A 35 -10.90 -10.15 -12.29
C MET A 35 -11.50 -10.57 -13.62
N ASN A 36 -11.45 -9.70 -14.63
CA ASN A 36 -11.99 -9.97 -15.96
C ASN A 36 -11.22 -11.12 -16.65
N ARG A 37 -9.91 -11.18 -16.49
CA ARG A 37 -9.06 -12.27 -17.03
C ARG A 37 -9.41 -13.63 -16.40
N ILE A 38 -9.60 -13.68 -15.08
CA ILE A 38 -10.02 -14.89 -14.37
C ILE A 38 -11.43 -15.30 -14.83
N ALA A 39 -12.36 -14.36 -14.93
CA ALA A 39 -13.72 -14.60 -15.39
C ALA A 39 -13.73 -15.23 -16.79
N TYR A 40 -13.00 -14.62 -17.73
CA TYR A 40 -12.88 -15.13 -19.10
C TYR A 40 -12.26 -16.53 -19.16
N ALA A 41 -11.20 -16.79 -18.38
CA ALA A 41 -10.53 -18.08 -18.36
C ALA A 41 -11.44 -19.22 -17.87
N TYR A 42 -12.42 -18.93 -17.03
CA TYR A 42 -13.42 -19.89 -16.56
C TYR A 42 -14.75 -19.80 -17.29
N GLY A 43 -14.77 -19.22 -18.50
CA GLY A 43 -15.91 -19.27 -19.42
C GLY A 43 -16.97 -18.18 -19.23
N ILE A 44 -16.70 -17.13 -18.46
CA ILE A 44 -17.55 -15.93 -18.40
C ILE A 44 -17.07 -14.96 -19.48
N GLU A 45 -17.76 -14.95 -20.63
CA GLU A 45 -17.36 -14.15 -21.80
C GLU A 45 -17.52 -12.63 -21.58
N SER A 46 -18.53 -12.23 -20.82
CA SER A 46 -18.78 -10.81 -20.51
C SER A 46 -18.91 -10.59 -19.01
N SER A 47 -18.01 -9.77 -18.48
CA SER A 47 -18.01 -9.33 -17.09
C SER A 47 -17.62 -7.88 -16.99
N HIS A 48 -18.23 -7.18 -16.04
CA HIS A 48 -17.99 -5.77 -15.75
C HIS A 48 -17.51 -5.63 -14.32
N SER A 49 -16.43 -4.89 -14.14
CA SER A 49 -15.89 -4.59 -12.83
C SER A 49 -15.77 -3.07 -12.65
N TYR A 50 -16.16 -2.59 -11.48
CA TYR A 50 -15.95 -1.21 -11.07
C TYR A 50 -15.30 -1.21 -9.70
N VAL A 51 -14.10 -0.65 -9.63
CA VAL A 51 -13.25 -0.72 -8.45
C VAL A 51 -12.95 0.67 -7.93
N THR A 52 -13.19 0.85 -6.64
CA THR A 52 -12.76 2.04 -5.87
C THR A 52 -11.86 1.59 -4.71
N PRO A 53 -11.11 2.48 -4.06
CA PRO A 53 -10.25 2.10 -2.93
C PRO A 53 -11.02 1.43 -1.77
N THR A 54 -12.34 1.61 -1.70
CA THR A 54 -13.18 1.14 -0.59
C THR A 54 -14.19 0.07 -1.00
N GLY A 55 -14.21 -0.37 -2.26
CA GLY A 55 -15.16 -1.39 -2.71
C GLY A 55 -14.95 -1.84 -4.14
N ILE A 56 -15.44 -3.04 -4.40
CA ILE A 56 -15.45 -3.69 -5.70
C ILE A 56 -16.90 -4.03 -6.04
N ILE A 57 -17.35 -3.63 -7.21
CA ILE A 57 -18.59 -4.11 -7.83
C ILE A 57 -18.18 -4.99 -9.00
N PHE A 58 -18.74 -6.19 -9.06
CA PHE A 58 -18.52 -7.13 -10.14
C PHE A 58 -19.86 -7.63 -10.65
N ALA A 59 -20.07 -7.54 -11.94
CA ALA A 59 -21.29 -7.98 -12.60
C ALA A 59 -20.94 -8.89 -13.79
N THR A 60 -21.84 -9.84 -14.08
CA THR A 60 -21.77 -10.72 -15.25
C THR A 60 -23.00 -10.52 -16.11
N ASP A 61 -22.81 -10.55 -17.43
CA ASP A 61 -23.92 -10.57 -18.38
C ASP A 61 -24.37 -12.02 -18.66
N GLY A 62 -25.58 -12.19 -19.19
CA GLY A 62 -26.12 -13.49 -19.60
C GLY A 62 -27.47 -13.81 -18.97
N ALA A 63 -27.93 -15.06 -19.13
CA ALA A 63 -29.24 -15.50 -18.68
C ALA A 63 -29.43 -15.42 -17.15
N SER A 64 -28.36 -15.55 -16.38
CA SER A 64 -28.32 -15.31 -14.92
C SER A 64 -27.38 -14.17 -14.61
N GLN A 65 -27.88 -12.93 -14.70
CA GLN A 65 -27.13 -11.75 -14.28
C GLN A 65 -26.86 -11.78 -12.78
N ILE A 66 -25.58 -11.71 -12.40
CA ILE A 66 -25.16 -11.65 -10.99
C ILE A 66 -24.36 -10.39 -10.78
N THR A 67 -24.83 -9.57 -9.85
CA THR A 67 -24.06 -8.42 -9.36
C THR A 67 -23.66 -8.65 -7.91
N ARG A 68 -22.40 -8.47 -7.61
CA ARG A 68 -21.83 -8.60 -6.25
C ARG A 68 -21.04 -7.36 -5.89
N LEU A 69 -21.18 -6.94 -4.62
CA LEU A 69 -20.40 -5.87 -4.02
C LEU A 69 -19.57 -6.44 -2.88
N VAL A 70 -18.29 -6.08 -2.86
CA VAL A 70 -17.36 -6.38 -1.75
C VAL A 70 -16.85 -5.09 -1.18
N ARG A 71 -17.09 -4.86 0.12
CA ARG A 71 -16.56 -3.71 0.84
C ARG A 71 -15.12 -3.97 1.25
N ILE A 72 -14.25 -2.96 1.08
CA ILE A 72 -12.87 -2.97 1.54
C ILE A 72 -12.78 -1.99 2.71
N SER A 73 -12.71 -2.52 3.93
CA SER A 73 -12.60 -1.71 5.16
C SER A 73 -11.15 -1.49 5.59
N GLU A 74 -10.30 -2.49 5.39
CA GLU A 74 -8.90 -2.46 5.79
C GLU A 74 -8.00 -2.54 4.56
N ARG A 75 -6.95 -1.74 4.55
CA ARG A 75 -5.93 -1.73 3.49
C ARG A 75 -4.55 -1.71 4.12
N SER A 76 -3.67 -2.46 3.53
CA SER A 76 -2.25 -2.54 3.90
C SER A 76 -1.39 -2.47 2.65
N THR A 77 -0.08 -2.48 2.79
CA THR A 77 0.84 -2.58 1.67
C THR A 77 1.62 -3.87 1.78
N ASN A 78 1.25 -4.86 0.97
CA ASN A 78 1.97 -6.13 0.85
C ASN A 78 2.05 -6.57 -0.62
N LEU A 79 3.06 -6.05 -1.31
CA LEU A 79 3.27 -6.31 -2.74
C LEU A 79 3.61 -7.78 -3.03
N LEU A 80 4.10 -8.54 -2.04
CA LEU A 80 4.31 -9.98 -2.17
C LEU A 80 2.98 -10.71 -2.39
N LYS A 81 1.95 -10.39 -1.59
CA LYS A 81 0.61 -10.95 -1.80
C LYS A 81 0.05 -10.57 -3.18
N VAL A 82 0.23 -9.32 -3.61
CA VAL A 82 -0.18 -8.88 -4.96
C VAL A 82 0.52 -9.70 -6.05
N SER A 83 1.82 -9.94 -5.92
CA SER A 83 2.59 -10.77 -6.87
C SER A 83 2.06 -12.20 -6.91
N MET A 84 1.80 -12.81 -5.75
CA MET A 84 1.28 -14.18 -5.65
C MET A 84 -0.11 -14.32 -6.30
N VAL A 85 -1.01 -13.34 -6.10
CA VAL A 85 -2.32 -13.33 -6.77
C VAL A 85 -2.16 -13.21 -8.28
N ASN A 86 -1.25 -12.37 -8.76
CA ASN A 86 -0.94 -12.27 -10.19
C ASN A 86 -0.42 -13.59 -10.77
N ASP A 87 0.43 -14.33 -10.03
CA ASP A 87 0.92 -15.64 -10.47
C ASP A 87 -0.21 -16.67 -10.56
N ILE A 88 -1.12 -16.70 -9.59
CA ILE A 88 -2.32 -17.54 -9.64
C ILE A 88 -3.18 -17.19 -10.85
N SER A 89 -3.44 -15.89 -11.09
CA SER A 89 -4.22 -15.43 -12.24
C SER A 89 -3.59 -15.86 -13.57
N ARG A 90 -2.26 -15.81 -13.70
CA ARG A 90 -1.53 -16.28 -14.89
C ARG A 90 -1.67 -17.79 -15.10
N LYS A 91 -1.57 -18.59 -14.04
CA LYS A 91 -1.78 -20.04 -14.10
C LYS A 91 -3.21 -20.39 -14.52
N ILE A 92 -4.21 -19.65 -14.00
CA ILE A 92 -5.59 -19.78 -14.43
C ILE A 92 -5.73 -19.50 -15.93
N SER A 93 -5.17 -18.39 -16.42
CA SER A 93 -5.25 -18.00 -17.83
C SER A 93 -4.56 -18.98 -18.78
N LYS A 94 -3.59 -19.75 -18.29
CA LYS A 94 -2.92 -20.83 -19.07
C LYS A 94 -3.67 -22.17 -18.98
N GLY A 95 -4.75 -22.27 -18.21
CA GLY A 95 -5.46 -23.52 -17.97
C GLY A 95 -4.73 -24.50 -17.04
N GLU A 96 -3.74 -24.03 -16.29
CA GLU A 96 -2.91 -24.85 -15.38
C GLU A 96 -3.58 -25.09 -14.02
N LEU A 97 -4.65 -24.36 -13.69
CA LEU A 97 -5.37 -24.45 -12.41
C LEU A 97 -6.88 -24.62 -12.65
N CYS A 98 -7.47 -25.63 -11.99
CA CYS A 98 -8.92 -25.73 -11.89
C CYS A 98 -9.49 -24.70 -10.90
N ALA A 99 -10.81 -24.46 -10.93
CA ALA A 99 -11.43 -23.44 -10.10
C ALA A 99 -11.29 -23.73 -8.59
N GLU A 100 -11.41 -24.99 -8.20
CA GLU A 100 -11.31 -25.43 -6.80
C GLU A 100 -9.91 -25.18 -6.24
N ASP A 101 -8.86 -25.50 -7.01
CA ASP A 101 -7.48 -25.30 -6.61
C ASP A 101 -7.11 -23.80 -6.56
N ALA A 102 -7.58 -23.02 -7.52
CA ALA A 102 -7.41 -21.58 -7.54
C ALA A 102 -8.06 -20.92 -6.31
N TYR A 103 -9.30 -21.31 -5.99
CA TYR A 103 -10.01 -20.81 -4.81
C TYR A 103 -9.25 -21.15 -3.52
N ARG A 104 -8.77 -22.40 -3.38
CA ARG A 104 -7.99 -22.84 -2.23
C ARG A 104 -6.70 -22.04 -2.07
N GLN A 105 -5.92 -21.85 -3.16
CA GLN A 105 -4.69 -21.06 -3.11
C GLN A 105 -4.94 -19.60 -2.74
N LEU A 106 -5.98 -18.96 -3.29
CA LEU A 106 -6.35 -17.59 -2.91
C LEU A 106 -6.82 -17.49 -1.46
N LYS A 107 -7.54 -18.48 -0.98
CA LYS A 107 -8.00 -18.54 0.41
C LYS A 107 -6.83 -18.70 1.38
N ASP A 108 -5.88 -19.56 1.06
CA ASP A 108 -4.61 -19.71 1.79
C ASP A 108 -3.84 -18.38 1.86
N LEU A 109 -3.82 -17.61 0.76
CA LEU A 109 -3.19 -16.28 0.73
C LEU A 109 -3.93 -15.25 1.58
N GLU A 110 -5.26 -15.34 1.67
CA GLU A 110 -6.05 -14.46 2.54
C GLU A 110 -5.71 -14.70 4.00
N GLU A 111 -5.64 -15.96 4.43
CA GLU A 111 -5.47 -16.38 5.83
C GLU A 111 -4.02 -16.26 6.32
N LYS A 112 -3.04 -16.51 5.46
CA LYS A 112 -1.62 -16.45 5.84
C LYS A 112 -1.15 -15.00 5.96
N SER A 113 -0.50 -14.71 7.08
CA SER A 113 0.26 -13.46 7.23
C SER A 113 1.66 -13.63 6.62
N TYR A 114 1.97 -12.78 5.64
CA TYR A 114 3.30 -12.68 5.02
C TYR A 114 4.01 -11.42 5.49
N GLU A 115 3.80 -11.05 6.75
CA GLU A 115 4.44 -9.88 7.32
C GLU A 115 5.82 -10.20 7.90
N TYR A 116 6.77 -9.31 7.63
CA TYR A 116 8.06 -9.34 8.31
C TYR A 116 7.90 -8.94 9.78
N ARG A 117 8.76 -9.50 10.64
CA ARG A 117 8.84 -9.09 12.05
C ARG A 117 9.16 -7.59 12.10
N GLU A 118 8.59 -6.89 13.08
CA GLU A 118 8.72 -5.44 13.20
C GLU A 118 10.17 -4.97 13.28
N LEU A 119 11.03 -5.75 13.95
CA LEU A 119 12.45 -5.44 14.01
C LEU A 119 13.09 -5.28 12.62
N TYR A 120 12.75 -6.17 11.66
CA TYR A 120 13.26 -6.04 10.29
C TYR A 120 12.69 -4.82 9.56
N LYS A 121 11.41 -4.49 9.81
CA LYS A 121 10.78 -3.28 9.25
C LYS A 121 11.51 -2.01 9.76
N VAL A 122 11.79 -1.94 11.07
CA VAL A 122 12.51 -0.81 11.69
C VAL A 122 13.95 -0.71 11.17
N LEU A 123 14.69 -1.82 11.11
CA LEU A 123 16.06 -1.81 10.59
C LEU A 123 16.12 -1.41 9.11
N ALA A 124 15.17 -1.88 8.31
CA ALA A 124 15.05 -1.49 6.89
C ALA A 124 14.74 0.02 6.74
N ALA A 125 13.83 0.55 7.57
CA ALA A 125 13.52 1.98 7.58
C ALA A 125 14.74 2.82 8.02
N ALA A 126 15.45 2.38 9.05
CA ALA A 126 16.69 3.05 9.51
C ALA A 126 17.75 3.08 8.40
N ALA A 127 17.99 1.94 7.75
CA ALA A 127 18.94 1.85 6.64
C ALA A 127 18.51 2.73 5.45
N ALA A 128 17.21 2.70 5.09
CA ALA A 128 16.66 3.56 4.05
C ALA A 128 16.86 5.04 4.37
N SER A 129 16.60 5.47 5.61
CA SER A 129 16.84 6.86 6.06
C SER A 129 18.28 7.30 5.83
N GLY A 130 19.26 6.48 6.25
CA GLY A 130 20.67 6.76 6.00
C GLY A 130 21.03 6.83 4.51
N CYS A 131 20.48 5.92 3.70
CA CYS A 131 20.68 5.95 2.24
C CYS A 131 20.07 7.19 1.60
N PHE A 132 18.88 7.62 2.04
CA PHE A 132 18.25 8.85 1.55
C PHE A 132 19.04 10.09 1.92
N LEU A 133 19.66 10.15 3.13
CA LEU A 133 20.56 11.24 3.49
C LEU A 133 21.64 11.42 2.41
N ILE A 134 22.32 10.34 2.03
CA ILE A 134 23.39 10.38 1.03
C ILE A 134 22.84 10.76 -0.34
N MET A 135 21.65 10.26 -0.72
CA MET A 135 21.02 10.60 -1.98
C MET A 135 20.65 12.10 -2.09
N PHE A 136 20.41 12.77 -0.95
CA PHE A 136 20.15 14.20 -0.86
C PHE A 136 21.40 15.03 -0.51
N ASP A 137 22.57 14.56 -0.92
CA ASP A 137 23.87 15.24 -0.72
C ASP A 137 24.22 15.52 0.76
N GLY A 138 23.75 14.67 1.67
CA GLY A 138 24.12 14.72 3.08
C GLY A 138 25.50 14.12 3.33
N LYS A 139 26.13 14.50 4.45
CA LYS A 139 27.46 14.04 4.81
C LYS A 139 27.44 12.61 5.36
N TRP A 140 28.46 11.82 5.03
CA TRP A 140 28.65 10.48 5.61
C TRP A 140 28.78 10.49 7.14
N SER A 141 29.30 11.60 7.73
CA SER A 141 29.35 11.78 9.18
C SER A 141 27.98 11.70 9.85
N ASP A 142 26.93 12.13 9.16
CA ASP A 142 25.58 12.22 9.68
C ASP A 142 24.76 10.93 9.42
N PHE A 143 25.34 9.96 8.68
CA PHE A 143 24.67 8.72 8.32
C PHE A 143 24.16 7.94 9.54
N LEU A 144 25.03 7.76 10.57
CA LEU A 144 24.64 7.03 11.77
C LEU A 144 23.54 7.75 12.56
N THR A 145 23.60 9.07 12.63
CA THR A 145 22.59 9.90 13.27
C THR A 145 21.23 9.74 12.59
N VAL A 146 21.18 9.83 11.24
CA VAL A 146 19.96 9.66 10.47
C VAL A 146 19.44 8.22 10.52
N PHE A 147 20.33 7.25 10.50
CA PHE A 147 19.98 5.83 10.68
C PHE A 147 19.25 5.61 12.02
N LEU A 148 19.78 6.15 13.12
CA LEU A 148 19.16 6.01 14.44
C LEU A 148 17.85 6.78 14.54
N ILE A 149 17.81 8.04 14.10
CA ILE A 149 16.60 8.87 14.14
C ILE A 149 15.50 8.28 13.25
N GLY A 150 15.82 7.83 12.05
CA GLY A 150 14.86 7.18 11.16
C GLY A 150 14.32 5.86 11.74
N GLY A 151 15.17 5.07 12.39
CA GLY A 151 14.77 3.86 13.10
C GLY A 151 13.83 4.14 14.28
N VAL A 152 14.19 5.10 15.13
CA VAL A 152 13.34 5.55 16.26
C VAL A 152 12.03 6.15 15.75
N GLY A 153 12.08 6.97 14.71
CA GLY A 153 10.89 7.53 14.07
C GLY A 153 9.97 6.44 13.57
N PHE A 154 10.46 5.48 12.80
CA PHE A 154 9.63 4.40 12.28
C PHE A 154 9.07 3.49 13.38
N LEU A 155 9.83 3.21 14.43
CA LEU A 155 9.34 2.50 15.61
C LEU A 155 8.20 3.26 16.29
N SER A 156 8.38 4.57 16.47
CA SER A 156 7.34 5.46 17.03
C SER A 156 6.09 5.46 16.17
N PHE A 157 6.23 5.47 14.84
CA PHE A 157 5.12 5.35 13.90
C PHE A 157 4.33 4.06 14.10
N LEU A 158 5.01 2.90 14.19
CA LEU A 158 4.35 1.62 14.41
C LEU A 158 3.59 1.58 15.74
N MET A 159 4.15 2.17 16.80
CA MET A 159 3.50 2.25 18.11
C MET A 159 2.29 3.19 18.09
N LEU A 160 2.46 4.39 17.55
CA LEU A 160 1.40 5.40 17.48
C LEU A 160 0.24 4.96 16.59
N HIS A 161 0.53 4.31 15.47
CA HIS A 161 -0.49 3.79 14.56
C HIS A 161 -1.39 2.72 15.22
N ARG A 162 -0.87 2.00 16.23
CA ARG A 162 -1.66 1.04 17.03
C ARG A 162 -2.47 1.71 18.15
N LEU A 163 -1.91 2.76 18.73
CA LEU A 163 -2.52 3.44 19.89
C LEU A 163 -3.58 4.45 19.47
N VAL A 164 -3.39 5.09 18.33
CA VAL A 164 -4.24 6.20 17.88
C VAL A 164 -4.98 5.80 16.61
N PRO A 165 -6.29 5.50 16.69
CA PRO A 165 -7.08 5.07 15.53
C PRO A 165 -7.47 6.23 14.59
N VAL A 166 -6.85 7.41 14.73
CA VAL A 166 -7.10 8.59 13.89
C VAL A 166 -6.09 8.63 12.75
N LYS A 167 -6.60 8.58 11.52
CA LYS A 167 -5.76 8.68 10.32
C LYS A 167 -4.94 9.97 10.33
N PHE A 168 -3.72 9.89 9.80
CA PHE A 168 -2.73 10.99 9.66
C PHE A 168 -2.18 11.55 10.97
N PHE A 169 -2.76 11.21 12.11
CA PHE A 169 -2.29 11.73 13.40
C PHE A 169 -1.01 11.02 13.88
N ALA A 170 -0.88 9.73 13.58
CA ALA A 170 0.34 8.97 13.86
C ALA A 170 1.53 9.53 13.08
N GLU A 171 1.34 9.87 11.81
CA GLU A 171 2.35 10.49 10.94
C GLU A 171 2.75 11.87 11.46
N PHE A 172 1.78 12.70 11.86
CA PHE A 172 2.01 14.02 12.45
C PHE A 172 2.87 13.94 13.72
N LEU A 173 2.48 13.09 14.68
CA LEU A 173 3.23 12.92 15.93
C LEU A 173 4.62 12.33 15.70
N THR A 174 4.73 11.36 14.78
CA THR A 174 6.03 10.79 14.42
C THR A 174 6.95 11.85 13.81
N ALA A 175 6.42 12.72 12.96
CA ALA A 175 7.17 13.82 12.37
C ALA A 175 7.67 14.80 13.43
N ILE A 176 6.90 15.08 14.47
CA ILE A 176 7.35 15.86 15.63
C ILE A 176 8.51 15.15 16.33
N ILE A 177 8.40 13.84 16.59
CA ILE A 177 9.48 13.07 17.24
C ILE A 177 10.75 13.11 16.40
N ILE A 178 10.66 12.91 15.07
CA ILE A 178 11.81 12.99 14.17
C ILE A 178 12.42 14.40 14.19
N GLY A 179 11.61 15.44 14.03
CA GLY A 179 12.07 16.82 14.06
C GLY A 179 12.79 17.19 15.37
N ALA A 180 12.18 16.85 16.50
CA ALA A 180 12.76 17.11 17.83
C ALA A 180 14.06 16.32 18.04
N SER A 181 14.11 15.04 17.63
CA SER A 181 15.31 14.21 17.73
C SER A 181 16.43 14.74 16.82
N SER A 182 16.10 15.23 15.63
CA SER A 182 17.05 15.83 14.68
C SER A 182 17.63 17.14 15.24
N SER A 183 16.79 18.01 15.77
CA SER A 183 17.20 19.27 16.40
C SER A 183 18.11 19.01 17.62
N LEU A 184 17.76 18.03 18.46
CA LEU A 184 18.57 17.64 19.60
C LEU A 184 19.94 17.06 19.16
N ALA A 185 19.96 16.23 18.12
CA ALA A 185 21.21 15.66 17.61
C ALA A 185 22.15 16.74 17.09
N VAL A 186 21.66 17.74 16.36
CA VAL A 186 22.46 18.89 15.91
C VAL A 186 22.92 19.72 17.08
N TYR A 187 22.08 20.00 18.07
CA TYR A 187 22.47 20.73 19.29
C TYR A 187 23.60 20.05 20.07
N LEU A 188 23.59 18.71 20.11
CA LEU A 188 24.62 17.90 20.77
C LEU A 188 25.89 17.73 19.92
N GLY A 189 25.94 18.28 18.71
CA GLY A 189 27.06 18.12 17.78
C GLY A 189 27.17 16.74 17.15
N LEU A 190 26.11 15.94 17.20
CA LEU A 190 26.03 14.61 16.60
C LEU A 190 25.56 14.63 15.13
N GLY A 191 25.27 15.81 14.57
CA GLY A 191 24.86 16.01 13.20
C GLY A 191 25.19 17.42 12.72
N GLY A 192 25.45 17.58 11.41
CA GLY A 192 25.88 18.83 10.82
C GLY A 192 24.78 19.67 10.19
N GLU A 193 23.91 19.04 9.39
CA GLU A 193 22.92 19.74 8.54
C GLU A 193 21.51 19.30 8.90
N LEU A 194 20.83 20.12 9.72
CA LEU A 194 19.52 19.79 10.30
C LEU A 194 18.47 19.44 9.23
N ASP A 195 18.40 20.20 8.16
CA ASP A 195 17.48 20.00 7.03
C ASP A 195 17.66 18.61 6.39
N LYS A 196 18.88 18.22 6.10
CA LYS A 196 19.20 16.92 5.49
C LYS A 196 18.94 15.75 6.44
N ILE A 197 19.23 15.94 7.74
CA ILE A 197 18.92 14.94 8.76
C ILE A 197 17.42 14.72 8.86
N ILE A 198 16.61 15.78 8.90
CA ILE A 198 15.15 15.69 8.92
C ILE A 198 14.63 15.01 7.66
N ILE A 199 15.04 15.48 6.47
CA ILE A 199 14.59 14.93 5.19
C ILE A 199 14.91 13.43 5.10
N GLY A 200 16.15 13.03 5.38
CA GLY A 200 16.55 11.62 5.35
C GLY A 200 15.74 10.74 6.31
N SER A 201 15.55 11.24 7.55
CA SER A 201 14.84 10.48 8.60
C SER A 201 13.34 10.32 8.35
N VAL A 202 12.71 11.27 7.63
CA VAL A 202 11.26 11.26 7.33
C VAL A 202 10.91 10.39 6.13
N MET A 203 11.87 10.09 5.24
CA MET A 203 11.61 9.39 3.98
C MET A 203 10.84 8.08 4.10
N PRO A 204 11.07 7.22 5.11
CA PRO A 204 10.26 6.00 5.26
C PRO A 204 8.77 6.23 5.52
N LEU A 205 8.37 7.44 5.94
CA LEU A 205 6.97 7.81 6.19
C LEU A 205 6.29 8.40 4.95
N VAL A 206 7.07 8.85 3.96
CA VAL A 206 6.53 9.49 2.75
C VAL A 206 5.66 8.50 1.97
N PRO A 207 4.42 8.87 1.60
CA PRO A 207 3.44 7.97 0.97
C PRO A 207 3.70 7.73 -0.52
N GLY A 208 4.94 7.34 -0.88
CA GLY A 208 5.39 7.23 -2.27
C GLY A 208 4.56 6.25 -3.11
N LEU A 209 4.19 5.10 -2.54
CA LEU A 209 3.36 4.12 -3.24
C LEU A 209 1.94 4.66 -3.50
N HIS A 210 1.36 5.39 -2.54
CA HIS A 210 0.03 6.01 -2.73
C HIS A 210 0.06 7.07 -3.82
N ILE A 211 1.13 7.89 -3.88
CA ILE A 211 1.34 8.90 -4.93
C ILE A 211 1.44 8.23 -6.31
N THR A 212 2.31 7.23 -6.45
CA THR A 212 2.51 6.51 -7.72
C THR A 212 1.24 5.81 -8.18
N ASN A 213 0.52 5.15 -7.28
CA ASN A 213 -0.73 4.48 -7.61
C ASN A 213 -1.84 5.47 -7.98
N ALA A 214 -1.91 6.63 -7.30
CA ALA A 214 -2.85 7.69 -7.64
C ALA A 214 -2.63 8.19 -9.07
N VAL A 215 -1.38 8.50 -9.44
CA VAL A 215 -1.04 8.96 -10.79
C VAL A 215 -1.36 7.89 -11.84
N ARG A 216 -1.01 6.63 -11.58
CA ARG A 216 -1.31 5.52 -12.50
C ARG A 216 -2.80 5.31 -12.69
N ASP A 217 -3.59 5.36 -11.62
CA ASP A 217 -5.04 5.24 -11.70
C ASP A 217 -5.66 6.40 -12.49
N LEU A 218 -5.20 7.64 -12.29
CA LEU A 218 -5.63 8.80 -13.08
C LEU A 218 -5.30 8.63 -14.57
N MET A 219 -4.07 8.21 -14.89
CA MET A 219 -3.65 7.97 -16.28
C MET A 219 -4.44 6.83 -16.95
N ALA A 220 -4.86 5.84 -16.17
CA ALA A 220 -5.70 4.73 -16.65
C ALA A 220 -7.20 5.09 -16.73
N GLY A 221 -7.60 6.33 -16.37
CA GLY A 221 -8.99 6.78 -16.41
C GLY A 221 -9.82 6.45 -15.14
N HIS A 222 -9.23 5.83 -14.13
CA HIS A 222 -9.89 5.54 -12.85
C HIS A 222 -9.89 6.79 -11.94
N LEU A 223 -10.61 7.84 -12.36
CA LEU A 223 -10.55 9.16 -11.74
C LEU A 223 -10.91 9.14 -10.25
N VAL A 224 -11.96 8.43 -9.86
CA VAL A 224 -12.39 8.34 -8.45
C VAL A 224 -11.32 7.70 -7.58
N SER A 225 -10.74 6.59 -8.04
CA SER A 225 -9.66 5.89 -7.32
C SER A 225 -8.40 6.75 -7.24
N GLY A 226 -8.00 7.36 -8.35
CA GLY A 226 -6.81 8.20 -8.40
C GLY A 226 -6.93 9.43 -7.50
N LEU A 227 -8.06 10.14 -7.56
CA LEU A 227 -8.31 11.29 -6.68
C LEU A 227 -8.36 10.88 -5.21
N SER A 228 -9.01 9.77 -4.86
CA SER A 228 -9.08 9.29 -3.48
C SER A 228 -7.70 8.93 -2.92
N LYS A 229 -6.88 8.17 -3.68
CA LYS A 229 -5.51 7.82 -3.29
C LYS A 229 -4.61 9.05 -3.23
N GLY A 230 -4.79 10.01 -4.16
CA GLY A 230 -4.08 11.29 -4.17
C GLY A 230 -4.39 12.15 -2.95
N ALA A 231 -5.67 12.23 -2.56
CA ALA A 231 -6.07 12.94 -1.36
C ALA A 231 -5.48 12.30 -0.08
N GLU A 232 -5.48 10.96 0.03
CA GLU A 232 -4.83 10.28 1.16
C GLU A 232 -3.32 10.57 1.19
N ALA A 233 -2.64 10.51 0.04
CA ALA A 233 -1.22 10.81 -0.04
C ALA A 233 -0.91 12.27 0.34
N PHE A 234 -1.73 13.21 -0.14
CA PHE A 234 -1.61 14.62 0.20
C PHE A 234 -1.78 14.87 1.70
N LEU A 235 -2.82 14.29 2.33
CA LEU A 235 -3.07 14.46 3.76
C LEU A 235 -1.96 13.85 4.62
N THR A 236 -1.41 12.70 4.21
CA THR A 236 -0.23 12.10 4.88
C THR A 236 0.99 13.04 4.77
N ALA A 237 1.31 13.52 3.58
CA ALA A 237 2.44 14.44 3.37
C ALA A 237 2.25 15.76 4.12
N PHE A 238 1.02 16.30 4.14
CA PHE A 238 0.67 17.49 4.89
C PHE A 238 0.85 17.27 6.41
N ALA A 239 0.40 16.15 6.95
CA ALA A 239 0.56 15.80 8.37
C ALA A 239 2.04 15.73 8.76
N ILE A 240 2.88 15.09 7.93
CA ILE A 240 4.33 15.04 8.13
C ILE A 240 4.93 16.45 8.11
N GLY A 241 4.62 17.24 7.09
CA GLY A 241 5.13 18.61 6.95
C GLY A 241 4.70 19.51 8.11
N ALA A 242 3.43 19.42 8.55
CA ALA A 242 2.93 20.17 9.69
C ALA A 242 3.63 19.78 11.00
N GLY A 243 3.92 18.47 11.21
CA GLY A 243 4.67 17.99 12.38
C GLY A 243 6.09 18.55 12.42
N ILE A 244 6.80 18.53 11.29
CA ILE A 244 8.14 19.12 11.18
C ILE A 244 8.08 20.64 11.40
N ALA A 245 7.16 21.34 10.73
CA ALA A 245 7.00 22.79 10.86
C ALA A 245 6.74 23.22 12.31
N THR A 246 5.96 22.42 13.06
CA THR A 246 5.72 22.66 14.49
C THR A 246 7.03 22.68 15.26
N VAL A 247 7.93 21.74 15.04
CA VAL A 247 9.24 21.72 15.75
C VAL A 247 10.11 22.87 15.32
N LEU A 248 10.21 23.13 14.02
CA LEU A 248 11.04 24.20 13.48
C LEU A 248 10.58 25.60 13.92
N SER A 249 9.31 25.79 14.30
CA SER A 249 8.83 27.06 14.85
C SER A 249 9.37 27.39 16.24
N PHE A 250 9.95 26.42 16.94
CA PHE A 250 10.58 26.59 18.25
C PHE A 250 12.12 26.55 18.20
N TYR A 251 12.68 26.32 17.03
CA TYR A 251 14.12 26.26 16.78
C TYR A 251 14.63 27.60 16.25
#